data_8d268cbbc4e615070d3d180e4f2a61de
#
_entry.id   8d268cbbc4e615070d3d180e4f2a61de
#
_cell.length_a   1.000
_cell.length_b   1.000
_cell.length_c   1.000
_cell.angle_alpha   90.00
_cell.angle_beta   90.00
_cell.angle_gamma   90.00
#
_symmetry.space_group_name_H-M   'P 1'
#
loop_
_entity.id
_entity.type
_entity.pdbx_description
1 polymer ?
#
loop_
_entity_poly.entity_id
_entity_poly.type
_entity_poly.pdbx_seq_one_letter_code
_entity_poly.pdbx_strand_id
1 'polypeptide(L)'
;NMLSSWSFVLIFLYMMSVLGLATLRRLQYFRLKKDIPFMLNHIGLFLTLLAAVLGSADMHRYQMVVGKDTPEWRVTDENGKLIEMDLAIELNEFTIDEYPPKLMLIDNVSGKTLPEKQPVNLLIDKEHMTGTLLDWNISVAKIIENSAPMIAKDSVQFVEFHSEGAAAAVLAEAANTKTGKIRSGWVSSGSYLFPYHALKLDENVSLVMPDREPKRFASDVNVFTKDGKNIHSVIEVNKPLKVNGWKIYQISYDERKGKWSTISKFELVRDPWIGLVYAGIVMMILGAIGLFVFGKPNSEKSISAE
;
A
#
# COMPACT_ATOMS: atom_id res chain seq x y z
N ASN A 1 8.08 13.64 20.21
CA ASN A 1 6.76 13.54 19.59
C ASN A 1 5.87 14.66 20.10
N MET A 2 5.34 15.51 19.20
CA MET A 2 4.56 16.71 19.58
C MET A 2 3.29 16.34 20.38
N LEU A 3 2.63 15.25 20.01
CA LEU A 3 1.39 14.80 20.64
C LEU A 3 1.55 14.32 22.10
N SER A 4 2.75 13.92 22.49
CA SER A 4 3.09 13.50 23.87
C SER A 4 3.72 14.62 24.72
N SER A 5 3.81 15.85 24.17
CA SER A 5 4.34 16.99 24.94
C SER A 5 3.33 17.48 25.99
N TRP A 6 3.80 17.84 27.18
CA TRP A 6 2.96 18.36 28.26
C TRP A 6 2.11 19.57 27.83
N SER A 7 2.67 20.44 27.02
CA SER A 7 1.95 21.61 26.48
C SER A 7 0.75 21.20 25.64
N PHE A 8 0.93 20.20 24.74
CA PHE A 8 -0.16 19.69 23.93
C PHE A 8 -1.25 19.03 24.78
N VAL A 9 -0.85 18.19 25.74
CA VAL A 9 -1.81 17.51 26.65
C VAL A 9 -2.64 18.53 27.44
N LEU A 10 -2.03 19.58 27.99
CA LEU A 10 -2.76 20.61 28.74
C LEU A 10 -3.73 21.40 27.86
N ILE A 11 -3.30 21.79 26.65
CA ILE A 11 -4.18 22.51 25.70
C ILE A 11 -5.34 21.61 25.28
N PHE A 12 -5.07 20.34 25.02
CA PHE A 12 -6.09 19.36 24.65
C PHE A 12 -7.11 19.15 25.77
N LEU A 13 -6.67 18.97 27.01
CA LEU A 13 -7.55 18.83 28.18
C LEU A 13 -8.38 20.09 28.40
N TYR A 14 -7.79 21.27 28.25
CA TYR A 14 -8.51 22.54 28.33
C TYR A 14 -9.59 22.63 27.25
N MET A 15 -9.24 22.36 26.01
CA MET A 15 -10.17 22.34 24.87
C MET A 15 -11.32 21.37 25.09
N MET A 16 -11.02 20.14 25.52
CA MET A 16 -12.04 19.13 25.83
C MET A 16 -12.98 19.56 26.96
N SER A 17 -12.43 20.19 28.02
CA SER A 17 -13.22 20.70 29.14
C SER A 17 -14.15 21.83 28.69
N VAL A 18 -13.66 22.78 27.91
CA VAL A 18 -14.46 23.88 27.36
C VAL A 18 -15.57 23.35 26.44
N LEU A 19 -15.24 22.41 25.56
CA LEU A 19 -16.20 21.79 24.64
C LEU A 19 -17.29 21.04 25.43
N GLY A 20 -16.90 20.24 26.43
CA GLY A 20 -17.82 19.52 27.30
C GLY A 20 -18.76 20.45 28.10
N LEU A 21 -18.19 21.48 28.73
CA LEU A 21 -18.98 22.47 29.49
C LEU A 21 -19.93 23.26 28.58
N ALA A 22 -19.49 23.70 27.40
CA ALA A 22 -20.34 24.38 26.44
C ALA A 22 -21.52 23.50 25.99
N THR A 23 -21.26 22.21 25.76
CA THR A 23 -22.29 21.23 25.40
C THR A 23 -23.27 21.02 26.54
N LEU A 24 -22.80 20.79 27.76
CA LEU A 24 -23.65 20.64 28.96
C LEU A 24 -24.48 21.88 29.25
N ARG A 25 -23.88 23.08 29.17
CA ARG A 25 -24.59 24.34 29.36
C ARG A 25 -25.71 24.53 28.35
N ARG A 26 -25.49 24.17 27.09
CA ARG A 26 -26.51 24.24 26.05
C ARG A 26 -27.62 23.21 26.27
N LEU A 27 -27.30 22.03 26.83
CA LEU A 27 -28.27 21.00 27.15
C LEU A 27 -29.32 21.44 28.18
N GLN A 28 -28.95 22.31 29.14
CA GLN A 28 -29.87 22.87 30.15
C GLN A 28 -31.00 23.71 29.53
N TYR A 29 -30.77 24.32 28.36
CA TYR A 29 -31.76 25.16 27.67
C TYR A 29 -32.21 24.53 26.34
N PHE A 30 -32.17 23.21 26.24
CA PHE A 30 -32.37 22.44 25.02
C PHE A 30 -33.77 22.61 24.41
N ARG A 31 -33.82 22.98 23.13
CA ARG A 31 -35.03 23.06 22.30
C ARG A 31 -34.94 22.05 21.17
N LEU A 32 -35.78 20.99 21.20
CA LEU A 32 -35.72 19.81 20.34
C LEU A 32 -35.43 20.11 18.85
N LYS A 33 -36.16 21.03 18.20
CA LYS A 33 -35.98 21.25 16.76
C LYS A 33 -34.81 22.18 16.39
N LYS A 34 -34.40 23.07 17.32
CA LYS A 34 -33.44 24.13 17.03
C LYS A 34 -32.00 23.73 17.40
N ASP A 35 -31.88 22.97 18.47
CA ASP A 35 -30.58 22.70 19.07
C ASP A 35 -30.01 21.32 18.70
N ILE A 36 -30.78 20.43 18.04
CA ILE A 36 -30.32 19.12 17.58
C ILE A 36 -29.06 19.22 16.70
N PRO A 37 -29.00 20.05 15.65
CA PRO A 37 -27.81 20.14 14.81
C PRO A 37 -26.58 20.60 15.56
N PHE A 38 -26.75 21.59 16.46
CA PHE A 38 -25.67 22.06 17.32
C PHE A 38 -25.17 20.95 18.26
N MET A 39 -26.09 20.24 18.93
CA MET A 39 -25.78 19.14 19.84
C MET A 39 -25.06 17.98 19.14
N LEU A 40 -25.55 17.56 17.97
CA LEU A 40 -24.91 16.54 17.16
C LEU A 40 -23.46 16.91 16.82
N ASN A 41 -23.23 18.16 16.43
CA ASN A 41 -21.89 18.62 16.07
C ASN A 41 -20.95 18.62 17.29
N HIS A 42 -21.39 19.16 18.44
CA HIS A 42 -20.55 19.29 19.63
C HIS A 42 -20.34 17.95 20.36
N ILE A 43 -21.39 17.14 20.49
CA ILE A 43 -21.26 15.79 21.06
C ILE A 43 -20.44 14.90 20.15
N GLY A 44 -20.66 14.99 18.82
CA GLY A 44 -19.88 14.26 17.84
C GLY A 44 -18.40 14.60 17.91
N LEU A 45 -18.05 15.88 17.97
CA LEU A 45 -16.67 16.33 18.13
C LEU A 45 -16.06 15.86 19.45
N PHE A 46 -16.78 16.02 20.57
CA PHE A 46 -16.32 15.57 21.88
C PHE A 46 -16.07 14.05 21.89
N LEU A 47 -17.02 13.27 21.37
CA LEU A 47 -16.92 11.81 21.28
C LEU A 47 -15.74 11.38 20.40
N THR A 48 -15.57 12.02 19.24
CA THR A 48 -14.46 11.71 18.32
C THR A 48 -13.10 11.97 18.97
N LEU A 49 -12.93 13.12 19.61
CA LEU A 49 -11.67 13.50 20.25
C LEU A 49 -11.38 12.61 21.47
N LEU A 50 -12.39 12.33 22.30
CA LEU A 50 -12.25 11.45 23.46
C LEU A 50 -11.90 10.02 23.02
N ALA A 51 -12.64 9.47 22.06
CA ALA A 51 -12.40 8.14 21.54
C ALA A 51 -11.06 8.00 20.83
N ALA A 52 -10.58 9.05 20.16
CA ALA A 52 -9.26 9.06 19.52
C ALA A 52 -8.12 8.99 20.56
N VAL A 53 -8.24 9.70 21.69
CA VAL A 53 -7.24 9.65 22.77
C VAL A 53 -7.26 8.32 23.49
N LEU A 54 -8.45 7.83 23.89
CA LEU A 54 -8.57 6.52 24.51
C LEU A 54 -8.15 5.39 23.56
N GLY A 55 -8.51 5.52 22.28
CA GLY A 55 -8.08 4.58 21.25
C GLY A 55 -6.57 4.53 21.09
N SER A 56 -5.87 5.67 21.15
CA SER A 56 -4.41 5.68 21.06
C SER A 56 -3.72 4.96 22.23
N ALA A 57 -4.36 4.88 23.39
CA ALA A 57 -3.86 4.17 24.56
C ALA A 57 -4.19 2.66 24.53
N ASP A 58 -5.35 2.28 23.98
CA ASP A 58 -5.85 0.90 23.96
C ASP A 58 -5.63 0.19 22.62
N MET A 59 -5.08 0.88 21.63
CA MET A 59 -4.78 0.27 20.34
C MET A 59 -3.58 -0.66 20.46
N HIS A 60 -3.78 -1.89 20.03
CA HIS A 60 -2.71 -2.86 19.88
C HIS A 60 -2.39 -3.04 18.40
N ARG A 61 -1.10 -2.97 18.09
CA ARG A 61 -0.56 -3.16 16.75
C ARG A 61 0.63 -4.09 16.84
N TYR A 62 0.52 -5.20 16.14
CA TYR A 62 1.53 -6.24 16.14
C TYR A 62 1.90 -6.64 14.72
N GLN A 63 3.12 -7.11 14.54
CA GLN A 63 3.60 -7.67 13.28
C GLN A 63 3.79 -9.18 13.42
N MET A 64 3.36 -9.92 12.40
CA MET A 64 3.52 -11.37 12.30
C MET A 64 4.19 -11.71 10.96
N VAL A 65 5.22 -12.52 11.00
CA VAL A 65 5.91 -13.04 9.79
C VAL A 65 5.56 -14.50 9.68
N VAL A 66 4.85 -14.87 8.62
CA VAL A 66 4.33 -16.22 8.41
C VAL A 66 5.03 -16.85 7.23
N GLY A 67 5.64 -18.02 7.45
CA GLY A 67 6.21 -18.86 6.41
C GLY A 67 5.15 -19.77 5.79
N LYS A 68 5.39 -20.18 4.54
CA LYS A 68 4.50 -21.12 3.83
C LYS A 68 4.41 -22.45 4.58
N ASP A 69 3.20 -22.99 4.65
CA ASP A 69 2.86 -24.30 5.25
C ASP A 69 3.31 -24.45 6.73
N THR A 70 3.48 -23.32 7.43
CA THR A 70 3.90 -23.31 8.83
C THR A 70 3.02 -22.36 9.63
N PRO A 71 2.16 -22.86 10.54
CA PRO A 71 1.36 -21.99 11.39
C PRO A 71 2.23 -21.15 12.33
N GLU A 72 1.97 -19.85 12.39
CA GLU A 72 2.63 -18.90 13.29
C GLU A 72 1.57 -18.24 14.19
N TRP A 73 1.87 -18.17 15.50
CA TRP A 73 1.02 -17.54 16.52
C TRP A 73 1.73 -16.46 17.33
N ARG A 74 3.02 -16.26 17.07
CA ARG A 74 3.83 -15.25 17.75
C ARG A 74 3.86 -13.97 16.90
N VAL A 75 3.75 -12.88 17.58
CA VAL A 75 3.80 -11.54 16.99
C VAL A 75 4.88 -10.71 17.67
N THR A 76 5.32 -9.66 17.01
CA THR A 76 6.26 -8.69 17.55
C THR A 76 5.55 -7.35 17.73
N ASP A 77 5.68 -6.74 18.90
CA ASP A 77 5.20 -5.38 19.15
C ASP A 77 6.15 -4.31 18.56
N GLU A 78 5.79 -3.04 18.71
CA GLU A 78 6.59 -1.90 18.24
C GLU A 78 7.98 -1.79 18.90
N ASN A 79 8.18 -2.44 20.04
CA ASN A 79 9.44 -2.45 20.78
C ASN A 79 10.29 -3.68 20.45
N GLY A 80 9.84 -4.55 19.55
CA GLY A 80 10.51 -5.80 19.20
C GLY A 80 10.26 -6.95 20.19
N LYS A 81 9.32 -6.81 21.12
CA LYS A 81 8.99 -7.86 22.08
C LYS A 81 8.09 -8.91 21.44
N LEU A 82 8.45 -10.18 21.62
CA LEU A 82 7.66 -11.32 21.15
C LEU A 82 6.48 -11.57 22.09
N ILE A 83 5.29 -11.73 21.50
CA ILE A 83 4.02 -11.95 22.22
C ILE A 83 3.31 -13.15 21.56
N GLU A 84 2.71 -14.02 22.35
CA GLU A 84 1.88 -15.12 21.86
C GLU A 84 0.42 -14.65 21.71
N MET A 85 -0.20 -15.07 20.62
CA MET A 85 -1.59 -14.73 20.28
C MET A 85 -2.52 -15.91 20.51
N ASP A 86 -3.81 -15.61 20.73
CA ASP A 86 -4.89 -16.61 20.78
C ASP A 86 -5.39 -17.01 19.36
N LEU A 87 -4.60 -16.70 18.33
CA LEU A 87 -4.83 -17.11 16.95
C LEU A 87 -3.49 -17.47 16.29
N ALA A 88 -3.54 -18.38 15.33
CA ALA A 88 -2.41 -18.73 14.47
C ALA A 88 -2.78 -18.51 13.01
N ILE A 89 -1.82 -18.11 12.21
CA ILE A 89 -1.98 -17.93 10.76
C ILE A 89 -1.03 -18.90 10.06
N GLU A 90 -1.56 -19.66 9.12
CA GLU A 90 -0.80 -20.50 8.19
C GLU A 90 -0.92 -19.91 6.79
N LEU A 91 0.20 -19.73 6.12
CA LEU A 91 0.25 -19.26 4.74
C LEU A 91 0.21 -20.47 3.80
N ASN A 92 -0.88 -20.60 3.04
CA ASN A 92 -1.00 -21.64 2.01
C ASN A 92 -0.24 -21.22 0.75
N GLU A 93 -0.50 -19.99 0.26
CA GLU A 93 0.10 -19.46 -0.95
C GLU A 93 0.19 -17.93 -0.91
N PHE A 94 1.31 -17.43 -1.42
CA PHE A 94 1.49 -16.00 -1.70
C PHE A 94 1.42 -15.81 -3.21
N THR A 95 0.63 -14.83 -3.65
CA THR A 95 0.48 -14.47 -5.05
C THR A 95 0.75 -12.99 -5.28
N ILE A 96 1.37 -12.65 -6.40
CA ILE A 96 1.62 -11.29 -6.82
C ILE A 96 1.26 -11.14 -8.30
N ASP A 97 0.39 -10.20 -8.60
CA ASP A 97 0.13 -9.74 -9.96
C ASP A 97 1.08 -8.58 -10.24
N GLU A 98 1.78 -8.64 -11.33
CA GLU A 98 2.75 -7.62 -11.74
C GLU A 98 2.24 -6.86 -12.96
N TYR A 99 2.66 -5.59 -13.08
CA TYR A 99 2.45 -4.85 -14.32
C TYR A 99 3.28 -5.49 -15.47
N PRO A 100 2.89 -5.28 -16.73
CA PRO A 100 3.69 -5.73 -17.88
C PRO A 100 5.15 -5.23 -17.78
N PRO A 101 6.11 -5.97 -18.36
CA PRO A 101 7.50 -5.55 -18.34
C PRO A 101 7.69 -4.24 -19.08
N LYS A 102 8.69 -3.47 -18.63
CA LYS A 102 9.09 -2.19 -19.23
C LYS A 102 10.50 -2.32 -19.79
N LEU A 103 10.76 -1.66 -20.89
CA LEU A 103 12.12 -1.45 -21.40
C LEU A 103 12.52 0.01 -21.19
N MET A 104 13.77 0.23 -20.84
CA MET A 104 14.35 1.57 -20.68
C MET A 104 15.83 1.58 -21.10
N LEU A 105 16.33 2.78 -21.32
CA LEU A 105 17.74 2.97 -21.62
C LEU A 105 18.50 3.41 -20.36
N ILE A 106 19.71 2.89 -20.21
CA ILE A 106 20.65 3.32 -19.17
C ILE A 106 21.96 3.78 -19.80
N ASP A 107 22.61 4.72 -19.12
CA ASP A 107 23.97 5.11 -19.39
C ASP A 107 24.94 4.06 -18.83
N ASN A 108 25.84 3.55 -19.65
CA ASN A 108 26.74 2.45 -19.29
C ASN A 108 27.82 2.84 -18.27
N VAL A 109 28.09 4.14 -18.09
CA VAL A 109 29.12 4.63 -17.16
C VAL A 109 28.53 4.88 -15.80
N SER A 110 27.40 5.61 -15.75
CA SER A 110 26.76 6.00 -14.50
C SER A 110 25.71 5.00 -13.97
N GLY A 111 25.22 4.08 -14.83
CA GLY A 111 24.12 3.18 -14.54
C GLY A 111 22.75 3.86 -14.41
N LYS A 112 22.66 5.17 -14.68
CA LYS A 112 21.42 5.94 -14.56
C LYS A 112 20.53 5.78 -15.77
N THR A 113 19.23 5.88 -15.53
CA THR A 113 18.21 5.86 -16.60
C THR A 113 18.28 7.11 -17.47
N LEU A 114 17.96 6.96 -18.74
CA LEU A 114 17.97 8.04 -19.72
C LEU A 114 16.54 8.40 -20.19
N PRO A 115 16.20 9.71 -20.28
CA PRO A 115 16.91 10.86 -19.70
C PRO A 115 16.89 10.85 -18.16
N GLU A 116 17.93 11.31 -17.49
CA GLU A 116 18.08 11.21 -16.03
C GLU A 116 16.95 11.90 -15.26
N LYS A 117 16.45 13.05 -15.73
CA LYS A 117 15.39 13.81 -15.01
C LYS A 117 13.98 13.28 -15.24
N GLN A 118 13.72 12.71 -16.40
CA GLN A 118 12.41 12.15 -16.78
C GLN A 118 12.64 10.86 -17.57
N PRO A 119 12.88 9.73 -16.88
CA PRO A 119 13.10 8.46 -17.53
C PRO A 119 11.96 8.09 -18.48
N VAL A 120 12.30 7.79 -19.73
CA VAL A 120 11.33 7.27 -20.70
C VAL A 120 11.37 5.75 -20.64
N ASN A 121 10.20 5.14 -20.58
CA ASN A 121 10.05 3.69 -20.61
C ASN A 121 9.08 3.28 -21.71
N LEU A 122 9.26 2.07 -22.23
CA LEU A 122 8.40 1.42 -23.17
C LEU A 122 7.76 0.22 -22.49
N LEU A 123 6.45 0.29 -22.27
CA LEU A 123 5.66 -0.84 -21.73
C LEU A 123 5.53 -1.89 -22.84
N ILE A 124 5.82 -3.14 -22.51
CA ILE A 124 5.78 -4.25 -23.45
C ILE A 124 4.67 -5.21 -23.05
N ASP A 125 3.70 -5.37 -23.93
CA ASP A 125 2.64 -6.37 -23.82
C ASP A 125 2.30 -6.95 -25.21
N LYS A 126 1.30 -7.80 -25.29
CA LYS A 126 0.90 -8.45 -26.54
C LYS A 126 0.44 -7.48 -27.63
N GLU A 127 -0.03 -6.29 -27.25
CA GLU A 127 -0.53 -5.26 -28.18
C GLU A 127 0.56 -4.24 -28.52
N HIS A 128 1.53 -4.05 -27.62
CA HIS A 128 2.59 -3.04 -27.72
C HIS A 128 3.96 -3.72 -27.77
N MET A 129 4.33 -4.21 -28.94
CA MET A 129 5.61 -4.88 -29.19
C MET A 129 6.67 -3.95 -29.81
N THR A 130 6.32 -2.71 -30.08
CA THR A 130 7.21 -1.73 -30.72
C THR A 130 7.09 -0.35 -30.07
N GLY A 131 8.16 0.44 -30.13
CA GLY A 131 8.14 1.82 -29.64
C GLY A 131 9.48 2.51 -29.82
N THR A 132 9.57 3.76 -29.39
CA THR A 132 10.80 4.56 -29.51
C THR A 132 11.27 4.99 -28.13
N LEU A 133 12.55 4.77 -27.86
CA LEU A 133 13.25 5.24 -26.67
C LEU A 133 14.39 6.15 -27.12
N LEU A 134 14.25 7.46 -26.94
CA LEU A 134 15.16 8.48 -27.47
C LEU A 134 15.39 8.29 -29.00
N ASP A 135 16.64 8.04 -29.38
CA ASP A 135 17.02 7.84 -30.78
C ASP A 135 16.95 6.37 -31.23
N TRP A 136 16.37 5.49 -30.46
CA TRP A 136 16.28 4.06 -30.74
C TRP A 136 14.84 3.61 -30.95
N ASN A 137 14.57 3.06 -32.14
CA ASN A 137 13.34 2.31 -32.40
C ASN A 137 13.51 0.88 -31.89
N ILE A 138 12.66 0.48 -30.97
CA ILE A 138 12.68 -0.84 -30.33
C ILE A 138 11.56 -1.68 -30.91
N SER A 139 11.88 -2.92 -31.28
CA SER A 139 10.92 -3.95 -31.69
C SER A 139 11.18 -5.20 -30.88
N VAL A 140 10.14 -5.75 -30.27
CA VAL A 140 10.21 -7.00 -29.48
C VAL A 140 9.69 -8.14 -30.31
N ALA A 141 10.54 -9.13 -30.58
CA ALA A 141 10.18 -10.31 -31.38
C ALA A 141 9.54 -11.41 -30.52
N LYS A 142 9.93 -11.53 -29.25
CA LYS A 142 9.43 -12.59 -28.35
C LYS A 142 9.43 -12.10 -26.91
N ILE A 143 8.38 -12.49 -26.15
CA ILE A 143 8.27 -12.32 -24.70
C ILE A 143 8.18 -13.71 -24.09
N ILE A 144 8.95 -13.96 -23.02
CA ILE A 144 8.84 -15.15 -22.17
C ILE A 144 8.62 -14.66 -20.74
N GLU A 145 7.44 -14.89 -20.18
CA GLU A 145 7.04 -14.40 -18.86
C GLU A 145 7.80 -15.09 -17.71
N ASN A 146 8.10 -16.37 -17.88
CA ASN A 146 8.83 -17.18 -16.93
C ASN A 146 9.99 -17.85 -17.65
N SER A 147 11.19 -17.32 -17.51
CA SER A 147 12.38 -17.81 -18.22
C SER A 147 13.58 -17.94 -17.30
N ALA A 148 14.55 -18.70 -17.76
CA ALA A 148 15.89 -18.77 -17.20
C ALA A 148 16.95 -18.59 -18.31
N PRO A 149 18.11 -18.01 -18.01
CA PRO A 149 19.21 -17.91 -18.96
C PRO A 149 19.84 -19.30 -19.19
N MET A 150 20.12 -19.62 -20.44
CA MET A 150 20.85 -20.79 -20.87
C MET A 150 22.05 -20.35 -21.71
N ILE A 151 23.24 -20.81 -21.36
CA ILE A 151 24.44 -20.54 -22.14
C ILE A 151 24.46 -21.55 -23.30
N ALA A 152 24.32 -21.06 -24.53
CA ALA A 152 24.39 -21.85 -25.74
C ALA A 152 25.59 -21.37 -26.59
N LYS A 153 26.62 -22.17 -26.68
CA LYS A 153 27.90 -21.81 -27.33
C LYS A 153 28.45 -20.53 -26.72
N ASP A 154 28.49 -19.42 -27.48
CA ASP A 154 29.02 -18.14 -27.01
C ASP A 154 27.93 -17.07 -26.80
N SER A 155 26.67 -17.45 -26.65
CA SER A 155 25.57 -16.53 -26.47
C SER A 155 24.64 -16.97 -25.34
N VAL A 156 24.04 -15.99 -24.64
CA VAL A 156 22.99 -16.24 -23.67
C VAL A 156 21.65 -16.26 -24.40
N GLN A 157 20.93 -17.37 -24.21
CA GLN A 157 19.57 -17.57 -24.69
C GLN A 157 18.64 -17.66 -23.47
N PHE A 158 17.37 -17.27 -23.63
CA PHE A 158 16.37 -17.45 -22.61
C PHE A 158 15.36 -18.49 -23.05
N VAL A 159 15.09 -19.46 -22.16
CA VAL A 159 14.16 -20.56 -22.38
C VAL A 159 13.05 -20.52 -21.33
N GLU A 160 11.89 -21.08 -21.65
CA GLU A 160 10.81 -21.24 -20.67
C GLU A 160 11.29 -22.02 -19.45
N PHE A 161 10.99 -21.52 -18.27
CA PHE A 161 11.39 -22.09 -17.00
C PHE A 161 10.29 -21.84 -15.96
N HIS A 162 9.62 -22.90 -15.50
CA HIS A 162 8.44 -22.81 -14.63
C HIS A 162 8.76 -23.17 -13.17
N SER A 163 9.93 -22.80 -12.70
CA SER A 163 10.35 -23.02 -11.31
C SER A 163 10.73 -21.72 -10.63
N GLU A 164 10.96 -21.82 -9.33
CA GLU A 164 11.37 -20.70 -8.47
C GLU A 164 12.57 -19.96 -9.08
N GLY A 165 12.49 -18.64 -9.06
CA GLY A 165 13.51 -17.76 -9.64
C GLY A 165 13.34 -17.44 -11.13
N ALA A 166 12.35 -18.01 -11.83
CA ALA A 166 12.06 -17.60 -13.21
C ALA A 166 11.75 -16.11 -13.31
N ALA A 167 12.27 -15.45 -14.34
CA ALA A 167 12.10 -14.03 -14.61
C ALA A 167 11.58 -13.78 -16.02
N ALA A 168 11.01 -12.60 -16.27
CA ALA A 168 10.63 -12.21 -17.62
C ALA A 168 11.85 -11.93 -18.48
N ALA A 169 11.79 -12.35 -19.75
CA ALA A 169 12.79 -12.00 -20.76
C ALA A 169 12.12 -11.65 -22.08
N VAL A 170 12.73 -10.71 -22.81
CA VAL A 170 12.30 -10.33 -24.16
C VAL A 170 13.45 -10.45 -25.15
N LEU A 171 13.18 -10.89 -26.35
CA LEU A 171 14.10 -10.79 -27.48
C LEU A 171 13.76 -9.50 -28.22
N ALA A 172 14.66 -8.51 -28.11
CA ALA A 172 14.48 -7.18 -28.69
C ALA A 172 15.48 -6.89 -29.80
N GLU A 173 15.02 -6.11 -30.78
CA GLU A 173 15.85 -5.44 -31.78
C GLU A 173 15.75 -3.94 -31.56
N ALA A 174 16.88 -3.25 -31.59
CA ALA A 174 16.97 -1.81 -31.43
C ALA A 174 17.70 -1.22 -32.65
N ALA A 175 17.04 -0.30 -33.36
CA ALA A 175 17.58 0.40 -34.53
C ALA A 175 17.75 1.89 -34.20
N ASN A 176 18.98 2.41 -34.33
CA ASN A 176 19.26 3.83 -34.09
C ASN A 176 18.85 4.66 -35.32
N THR A 177 17.97 5.64 -35.09
CA THR A 177 17.39 6.49 -36.15
C THR A 177 18.41 7.47 -36.77
N LYS A 178 19.49 7.80 -36.06
CA LYS A 178 20.51 8.74 -36.52
C LYS A 178 21.68 8.05 -37.24
N THR A 179 22.10 6.90 -36.68
CA THR A 179 23.29 6.21 -37.18
C THR A 179 22.97 4.99 -38.04
N GLY A 180 21.73 4.53 -38.09
CA GLY A 180 21.31 3.30 -38.74
C GLY A 180 21.81 2.01 -38.08
N LYS A 181 22.47 2.09 -36.93
CA LYS A 181 23.02 0.94 -36.22
C LYS A 181 21.92 0.06 -35.69
N ILE A 182 21.96 -1.25 -35.93
CA ILE A 182 20.99 -2.23 -35.44
C ILE A 182 21.69 -3.15 -34.44
N ARG A 183 21.01 -3.44 -33.34
CA ARG A 183 21.39 -4.42 -32.33
C ARG A 183 20.19 -5.30 -31.97
N SER A 184 20.44 -6.61 -31.82
CA SER A 184 19.41 -7.57 -31.42
C SER A 184 19.96 -8.48 -30.33
N GLY A 185 19.12 -8.81 -29.37
CA GLY A 185 19.49 -9.70 -28.27
C GLY A 185 18.41 -9.78 -27.18
N TRP A 186 18.70 -10.63 -26.21
CA TRP A 186 17.83 -10.80 -25.06
C TRP A 186 18.01 -9.70 -24.03
N VAL A 187 16.92 -9.32 -23.36
CA VAL A 187 16.88 -8.40 -22.22
C VAL A 187 16.01 -9.04 -21.14
N SER A 188 16.50 -9.08 -19.90
CA SER A 188 15.78 -9.64 -18.76
C SER A 188 16.06 -8.84 -17.49
N SER A 189 15.05 -8.67 -16.63
CA SER A 189 15.24 -8.10 -15.29
C SER A 189 16.08 -9.00 -14.38
N GLY A 190 16.19 -10.30 -14.71
CA GLY A 190 16.74 -11.27 -13.78
C GLY A 190 15.82 -11.57 -12.61
N SER A 191 16.37 -12.18 -11.59
CA SER A 191 15.69 -12.54 -10.35
C SER A 191 16.72 -12.69 -9.22
N TYR A 192 16.28 -13.09 -8.02
CA TYR A 192 17.22 -13.39 -6.93
C TYR A 192 18.14 -14.61 -7.21
N LEU A 193 17.81 -15.45 -8.22
CA LEU A 193 18.65 -16.59 -8.65
C LEU A 193 19.47 -16.29 -9.92
N PHE A 194 18.97 -15.46 -10.81
CA PHE A 194 19.59 -15.18 -12.10
C PHE A 194 19.92 -13.69 -12.21
N PRO A 195 21.14 -13.34 -12.71
CA PRO A 195 21.47 -11.94 -12.93
C PRO A 195 20.60 -11.32 -14.02
N TYR A 196 20.40 -10.00 -13.97
CA TYR A 196 19.77 -9.28 -15.06
C TYR A 196 20.62 -9.38 -16.33
N HIS A 197 19.96 -9.27 -17.50
CA HIS A 197 20.63 -9.29 -18.79
C HIS A 197 20.26 -8.05 -19.59
N ALA A 198 21.26 -7.26 -19.97
CA ALA A 198 21.13 -6.03 -20.74
C ALA A 198 21.59 -6.22 -22.17
N LEU A 199 20.94 -5.56 -23.13
CA LEU A 199 21.41 -5.49 -24.52
C LEU A 199 22.25 -4.20 -24.72
N LYS A 200 23.57 -4.36 -24.88
CA LYS A 200 24.46 -3.24 -25.17
C LYS A 200 24.19 -2.71 -26.59
N LEU A 201 23.71 -1.47 -26.69
CA LEU A 201 23.37 -0.82 -27.96
C LEU A 201 24.60 -0.16 -28.59
N ASP A 202 25.35 0.58 -27.77
CA ASP A 202 26.64 1.20 -28.15
C ASP A 202 27.57 1.31 -26.93
N GLU A 203 28.62 2.12 -27.00
CA GLU A 203 29.57 2.27 -25.89
C GLU A 203 28.94 2.94 -24.65
N ASN A 204 27.95 3.81 -24.86
CA ASN A 204 27.38 4.66 -23.82
C ASN A 204 26.02 4.17 -23.32
N VAL A 205 25.27 3.39 -24.12
CA VAL A 205 23.86 3.10 -23.86
C VAL A 205 23.57 1.60 -23.94
N SER A 206 22.82 1.12 -22.98
CA SER A 206 22.24 -0.23 -22.96
C SER A 206 20.73 -0.20 -22.78
N LEU A 207 20.06 -1.17 -23.40
CA LEU A 207 18.64 -1.46 -23.19
C LEU A 207 18.52 -2.45 -22.02
N VAL A 208 17.69 -2.11 -21.03
CA VAL A 208 17.48 -2.90 -19.83
C VAL A 208 15.98 -3.07 -19.53
N MET A 209 15.68 -4.10 -18.77
CA MET A 209 14.37 -4.34 -18.18
C MET A 209 14.51 -4.21 -16.65
N PRO A 210 13.90 -3.21 -16.02
CA PRO A 210 13.85 -3.14 -14.56
C PRO A 210 12.95 -4.22 -13.99
N ASP A 211 13.03 -4.44 -12.68
CA ASP A 211 12.08 -5.28 -11.95
C ASP A 211 10.65 -4.81 -12.20
N ARG A 212 9.74 -5.75 -12.32
CA ARG A 212 8.32 -5.46 -12.54
C ARG A 212 7.70 -4.89 -11.27
N GLU A 213 6.89 -3.85 -11.44
CA GLU A 213 6.16 -3.26 -10.32
C GLU A 213 4.97 -4.15 -9.92
N PRO A 214 4.76 -4.38 -8.63
CA PRO A 214 3.60 -5.12 -8.16
C PRO A 214 2.32 -4.31 -8.40
N LYS A 215 1.33 -4.95 -9.02
CA LYS A 215 -0.02 -4.40 -9.19
C LYS A 215 -0.92 -4.78 -8.03
N ARG A 216 -0.81 -6.01 -7.57
CA ARG A 216 -1.57 -6.58 -6.45
C ARG A 216 -0.77 -7.72 -5.85
N PHE A 217 -0.80 -7.83 -4.55
CA PHE A 217 -0.32 -9.04 -3.86
C PHE A 217 -1.32 -9.49 -2.81
N ALA A 218 -1.40 -10.79 -2.61
CA ALA A 218 -2.35 -11.45 -1.75
C ALA A 218 -1.76 -12.69 -1.10
N SER A 219 -2.25 -13.02 0.08
CA SER A 219 -1.92 -14.24 0.81
C SER A 219 -3.17 -15.07 1.01
N ASP A 220 -3.16 -16.29 0.51
CA ASP A 220 -4.13 -17.32 0.85
C ASP A 220 -3.71 -17.92 2.20
N VAL A 221 -4.60 -17.86 3.19
CA VAL A 221 -4.28 -18.23 4.56
C VAL A 221 -5.38 -19.03 5.23
N ASN A 222 -4.97 -19.90 6.16
CA ASN A 222 -5.84 -20.47 7.17
C ASN A 222 -5.57 -19.77 8.50
N VAL A 223 -6.64 -19.30 9.16
CA VAL A 223 -6.54 -18.68 10.49
C VAL A 223 -7.23 -19.60 11.49
N PHE A 224 -6.44 -20.10 12.44
CA PHE A 224 -6.88 -20.95 13.54
C PHE A 224 -7.07 -20.09 14.79
N THR A 225 -8.16 -20.28 15.49
CA THR A 225 -8.46 -19.53 16.71
C THR A 225 -8.53 -20.48 17.91
N LYS A 226 -8.27 -19.96 19.11
CA LYS A 226 -8.28 -20.74 20.35
C LYS A 226 -9.65 -21.39 20.66
N ASP A 227 -10.73 -20.81 20.14
CA ASP A 227 -12.09 -21.36 20.23
C ASP A 227 -12.39 -22.47 19.19
N GLY A 228 -11.36 -22.94 18.48
CA GLY A 228 -11.41 -24.09 17.58
C GLY A 228 -11.93 -23.78 16.17
N LYS A 229 -12.08 -22.50 15.78
CA LYS A 229 -12.48 -22.14 14.41
C LYS A 229 -11.26 -22.20 13.48
N ASN A 230 -11.50 -22.69 12.27
CA ASN A 230 -10.58 -22.58 11.16
C ASN A 230 -11.24 -21.72 10.06
N ILE A 231 -10.61 -20.61 9.71
CA ILE A 231 -11.13 -19.63 8.75
C ILE A 231 -10.15 -19.57 7.58
N HIS A 232 -10.57 -20.09 6.43
CA HIS A 232 -9.84 -19.92 5.18
C HIS A 232 -10.19 -18.56 4.54
N SER A 233 -9.20 -17.81 4.12
CA SER A 233 -9.41 -16.50 3.49
C SER A 233 -8.21 -16.05 2.67
N VAL A 234 -8.47 -15.15 1.71
CA VAL A 234 -7.44 -14.45 0.96
C VAL A 234 -7.33 -13.02 1.50
N ILE A 235 -6.16 -12.68 2.05
CA ILE A 235 -5.86 -11.34 2.56
C ILE A 235 -5.10 -10.57 1.48
N GLU A 236 -5.66 -9.44 1.07
CA GLU A 236 -5.07 -8.53 0.09
C GLU A 236 -4.70 -7.20 0.75
N VAL A 237 -3.87 -6.43 0.07
CA VAL A 237 -3.63 -5.02 0.45
C VAL A 237 -4.95 -4.26 0.50
N ASN A 238 -5.17 -3.51 1.58
CA ASN A 238 -6.39 -2.73 1.84
C ASN A 238 -7.69 -3.56 2.02
N LYS A 239 -7.61 -4.91 2.04
CA LYS A 239 -8.74 -5.79 2.33
C LYS A 239 -8.42 -6.70 3.52
N PRO A 240 -8.46 -6.18 4.75
CA PRO A 240 -8.10 -6.94 5.93
C PRO A 240 -9.13 -8.00 6.27
N LEU A 241 -8.64 -9.13 6.77
CA LEU A 241 -9.47 -10.14 7.41
C LEU A 241 -9.80 -9.71 8.85
N LYS A 242 -11.05 -9.88 9.26
CA LYS A 242 -11.49 -9.59 10.63
C LYS A 242 -11.74 -10.88 11.40
N VAL A 243 -11.01 -11.11 12.48
CA VAL A 243 -11.12 -12.31 13.33
C VAL A 243 -10.98 -11.91 14.81
N ASN A 244 -11.94 -12.28 15.64
CA ASN A 244 -11.90 -12.10 17.10
C ASN A 244 -11.51 -10.67 17.55
N GLY A 245 -12.00 -9.64 16.84
CA GLY A 245 -11.72 -8.23 17.12
C GLY A 245 -10.40 -7.71 16.54
N TRP A 246 -9.59 -8.57 15.95
CA TRP A 246 -8.39 -8.21 15.19
C TRP A 246 -8.72 -7.94 13.71
N LYS A 247 -8.05 -6.97 13.13
CA LYS A 247 -7.97 -6.76 11.69
C LYS A 247 -6.57 -7.16 11.24
N ILE A 248 -6.49 -8.12 10.34
CA ILE A 248 -5.23 -8.69 9.82
C ILE A 248 -5.01 -8.10 8.44
N TYR A 249 -3.98 -7.28 8.31
CA TYR A 249 -3.61 -6.61 7.06
C TYR A 249 -2.38 -7.29 6.45
N GLN A 250 -2.39 -7.49 5.13
CA GLN A 250 -1.19 -7.81 4.37
C GLN A 250 -0.34 -6.53 4.22
N ILE A 251 0.88 -6.51 4.76
CA ILE A 251 1.73 -5.30 4.70
C ILE A 251 2.97 -5.47 3.83
N SER A 252 3.54 -6.68 3.74
CA SER A 252 4.75 -6.94 2.97
C SER A 252 4.94 -8.44 2.73
N TYR A 253 6.01 -8.79 2.03
CA TYR A 253 6.47 -10.14 1.69
C TYR A 253 8.00 -10.15 1.60
N ASP A 254 8.66 -11.25 1.19
CA ASP A 254 10.09 -11.23 0.88
C ASP A 254 10.32 -10.57 -0.49
N GLU A 255 10.59 -9.27 -0.47
CA GLU A 255 10.77 -8.45 -1.69
C GLU A 255 11.95 -8.93 -2.56
N ARG A 256 12.97 -9.57 -1.97
CA ARG A 256 14.10 -10.12 -2.74
C ARG A 256 13.67 -11.28 -3.62
N LYS A 257 12.73 -12.09 -3.15
CA LYS A 257 12.16 -13.21 -3.91
C LYS A 257 11.02 -12.79 -4.84
N GLY A 258 10.42 -11.61 -4.63
CA GLY A 258 9.31 -11.10 -5.43
C GLY A 258 8.13 -12.08 -5.46
N LYS A 259 7.67 -12.46 -6.66
CA LYS A 259 6.58 -13.42 -6.85
C LYS A 259 6.85 -14.83 -6.31
N TRP A 260 8.09 -15.13 -5.99
CA TRP A 260 8.54 -16.39 -5.41
C TRP A 260 8.65 -16.34 -3.88
N SER A 261 8.09 -15.31 -3.25
CA SER A 261 8.08 -15.21 -1.80
C SER A 261 7.35 -16.40 -1.17
N THR A 262 7.99 -17.01 -0.19
CA THR A 262 7.42 -18.05 0.67
C THR A 262 7.06 -17.49 2.05
N ILE A 263 7.09 -16.17 2.19
CA ILE A 263 6.85 -15.47 3.46
C ILE A 263 5.86 -14.35 3.20
N SER A 264 4.90 -14.19 4.12
CA SER A 264 4.03 -13.02 4.18
C SER A 264 4.17 -12.31 5.52
N LYS A 265 4.13 -10.98 5.48
CA LYS A 265 4.11 -10.15 6.69
C LYS A 265 2.73 -9.56 6.88
N PHE A 266 2.18 -9.80 8.05
CA PHE A 266 0.87 -9.30 8.44
C PHE A 266 1.01 -8.27 9.57
N GLU A 267 0.15 -7.27 9.55
CA GLU A 267 -0.08 -6.38 10.68
C GLU A 267 -1.43 -6.71 11.30
N LEU A 268 -1.43 -7.02 12.58
CA LEU A 268 -2.63 -7.30 13.37
C LEU A 268 -2.95 -6.05 14.20
N VAL A 269 -4.11 -5.45 13.92
CA VAL A 269 -4.55 -4.22 14.60
C VAL A 269 -5.85 -4.49 15.35
N ARG A 270 -5.86 -4.12 16.61
CA ARG A 270 -7.06 -4.10 17.44
C ARG A 270 -7.25 -2.71 18.02
N ASP A 271 -8.32 -2.04 17.60
CA ASP A 271 -8.72 -0.73 18.09
C ASP A 271 -10.19 -0.81 18.53
N PRO A 272 -10.45 -0.92 19.85
CA PRO A 272 -11.81 -1.02 20.37
C PRO A 272 -12.62 0.27 20.26
N TRP A 273 -11.93 1.44 20.10
CA TRP A 273 -12.54 2.75 20.10
C TRP A 273 -12.90 3.28 18.69
N ILE A 274 -12.40 2.66 17.65
CA ILE A 274 -12.59 3.13 16.26
C ILE A 274 -14.07 3.26 15.89
N GLY A 275 -14.94 2.40 16.40
CA GLY A 275 -16.38 2.48 16.18
C GLY A 275 -16.99 3.77 16.73
N LEU A 276 -16.55 4.23 17.91
CA LEU A 276 -16.98 5.48 18.51
C LEU A 276 -16.43 6.71 17.76
N VAL A 277 -15.21 6.63 17.23
CA VAL A 277 -14.67 7.68 16.36
C VAL A 277 -15.55 7.86 15.13
N TYR A 278 -15.91 6.78 14.44
CA TYR A 278 -16.82 6.85 13.29
C TYR A 278 -18.21 7.38 13.67
N ALA A 279 -18.78 6.94 14.79
CA ALA A 279 -20.06 7.46 15.28
C ALA A 279 -20.01 8.97 15.51
N GLY A 280 -18.95 9.46 16.16
CA GLY A 280 -18.74 10.89 16.36
C GLY A 280 -18.60 11.68 15.05
N ILE A 281 -17.85 11.16 14.06
CA ILE A 281 -17.72 11.77 12.73
C ILE A 281 -19.07 11.85 12.01
N VAL A 282 -19.85 10.78 12.03
CA VAL A 282 -21.21 10.77 11.44
C VAL A 282 -22.10 11.80 12.11
N MET A 283 -22.07 11.88 13.45
CA MET A 283 -22.83 12.90 14.20
C MET A 283 -22.41 14.31 13.79
N MET A 284 -21.13 14.60 13.63
CA MET A 284 -20.63 15.91 13.18
C MET A 284 -21.16 16.25 11.78
N ILE A 285 -21.09 15.29 10.84
CA ILE A 285 -21.59 15.50 9.47
C ILE A 285 -23.09 15.81 9.49
N LEU A 286 -23.89 15.02 10.20
CA LEU A 286 -25.34 15.23 10.32
C LEU A 286 -25.64 16.57 11.03
N GLY A 287 -24.87 16.92 12.05
CA GLY A 287 -24.97 18.21 12.74
C GLY A 287 -24.66 19.37 11.81
N ALA A 288 -23.59 19.29 11.02
CA ALA A 288 -23.22 20.32 10.06
C ALA A 288 -24.31 20.52 8.97
N ILE A 289 -24.80 19.42 8.37
CA ILE A 289 -25.91 19.47 7.40
C ILE A 289 -27.14 20.14 8.02
N GLY A 290 -27.48 19.75 9.26
CA GLY A 290 -28.61 20.33 9.98
C GLY A 290 -28.45 21.83 10.24
N LEU A 291 -27.25 22.31 10.57
CA LEU A 291 -26.96 23.74 10.72
C LEU A 291 -27.13 24.50 9.41
N PHE A 292 -26.74 23.94 8.27
CA PHE A 292 -26.93 24.55 6.96
C PHE A 292 -28.42 24.61 6.56
N VAL A 293 -29.15 23.53 6.76
CA VAL A 293 -30.56 23.40 6.30
C VAL A 293 -31.52 24.18 7.22
N PHE A 294 -31.30 24.13 8.52
CA PHE A 294 -32.22 24.73 9.52
C PHE A 294 -31.67 25.99 10.17
N GLY A 295 -30.42 26.38 9.87
CA GLY A 295 -29.82 27.63 10.34
C GLY A 295 -30.54 28.82 9.71
N LYS A 296 -31.17 29.69 10.51
CA LYS A 296 -31.69 30.95 10.00
C LYS A 296 -30.51 31.85 9.63
N PRO A 297 -30.51 32.53 8.46
CA PRO A 297 -29.58 33.61 8.21
C PRO A 297 -29.78 34.68 9.30
N ASN A 298 -28.70 35.20 9.88
CA ASN A 298 -28.75 36.36 10.74
C ASN A 298 -29.40 37.50 9.94
N SER A 299 -30.62 37.88 10.31
CA SER A 299 -31.14 39.17 9.85
C SER A 299 -30.21 40.22 10.47
N GLU A 300 -29.49 40.94 9.63
CA GLU A 300 -28.80 42.15 10.00
C GLU A 300 -29.77 43.02 10.80
N LYS A 301 -29.49 43.23 12.10
CA LYS A 301 -30.08 44.32 12.80
C LYS A 301 -29.56 45.57 12.12
N SER A 302 -30.40 46.16 11.27
CA SER A 302 -30.20 47.54 10.81
C SER A 302 -29.98 48.41 12.02
N ILE A 303 -28.77 48.93 12.16
CA ILE A 303 -28.47 50.07 13.01
C ILE A 303 -29.17 51.23 12.33
N SER A 304 -30.42 51.45 12.71
CA SER A 304 -31.05 52.76 12.45
C SER A 304 -30.39 53.75 13.35
N ALA A 305 -29.57 54.61 12.76
CA ALA A 305 -29.12 55.85 13.38
C ALA A 305 -30.33 56.73 13.75
N GLU A 306 -30.42 57.11 14.99
CA GLU A 306 -30.92 58.35 15.47
C GLU A 306 -29.90 58.98 16.42
#